data_a5a1563255055e9fd90d1ca7cb0d9a59
#
_entry.id   a5a1563255055e9fd90d1ca7cb0d9a59
#
_cell.length_a   1.000
_cell.length_b   1.000
_cell.length_c   1.000
_cell.angle_alpha   90.00
_cell.angle_beta   90.00
_cell.angle_gamma   90.00
#
_symmetry.space_group_name_H-M   'P 1'
#
loop_
_entity.id
_entity.type
_entity.pdbx_description
1 polymer ?
#
loop_
_entity_poly.entity_id
_entity_poly.type
_entity_poly.pdbx_seq_one_letter_code
_entity_poly.pdbx_strand_id
1 'polypeptide(L)'
;MSFDWPEKISSHWIWTQEDAPKIKLRKEVTLDEKPLSAGILATCDNAFSLSVNGHLIARSTAWERPVKFLQPDLFQAGKNLIEVEAEMFGGSCGFVGQIVLKYKNRQEVIETGADWLAQIPDQDWSHAKVIQEYGKGPWNQVLHSQAIQDGKTGPEPPVRASLVANDFLMRSLGRPHRDQVVTSRPSSLTTLQAIDLANGEILSSTLQEGAKNLSRLQKREDIPSWLYRHALGRPPTEKEEDTLLAVAQNSPGRQGVEDLLWMVFMQPDFQIIR
;
A
#
# COMPACT_ATOMS: atom_id res chain seq x y z
N MET A 1 24.20 -12.24 -8.46
CA MET A 1 24.60 -11.19 -9.44
C MET A 1 24.15 -9.86 -8.91
N SER A 2 25.05 -8.87 -8.82
CA SER A 2 24.66 -7.51 -8.46
C SER A 2 23.84 -6.91 -9.60
N PHE A 3 22.77 -6.21 -9.28
CA PHE A 3 21.98 -5.50 -10.27
C PHE A 3 22.67 -4.15 -10.55
N ASP A 4 23.06 -3.90 -11.80
CA ASP A 4 23.69 -2.63 -12.16
C ASP A 4 22.65 -1.56 -12.37
N TRP A 5 22.63 -0.57 -11.51
CA TRP A 5 21.84 0.62 -11.65
C TRP A 5 22.59 1.65 -12.51
N PRO A 6 21.91 2.45 -13.34
CA PRO A 6 22.54 3.54 -14.05
C PRO A 6 23.18 4.52 -13.06
N GLU A 7 24.41 4.94 -13.35
CA GLU A 7 25.08 5.96 -12.51
C GLU A 7 24.39 7.31 -12.57
N LYS A 8 23.79 7.64 -13.72
CA LYS A 8 23.05 8.89 -13.93
C LYS A 8 21.55 8.63 -13.91
N ILE A 9 20.84 9.41 -13.12
CA ILE A 9 19.38 9.46 -13.06
C ILE A 9 18.93 10.75 -13.76
N SER A 10 18.13 10.64 -14.82
CA SER A 10 17.57 11.76 -15.57
C SER A 10 16.07 11.96 -15.27
N SER A 11 15.56 11.24 -14.28
CA SER A 11 14.17 11.34 -13.81
C SER A 11 13.85 12.75 -13.32
N HIS A 12 12.59 13.10 -13.37
CA HIS A 12 12.09 14.37 -12.85
C HIS A 12 11.07 14.09 -11.73
N TRP A 13 11.01 14.99 -10.77
CA TRP A 13 9.91 15.05 -9.82
C TRP A 13 8.68 15.51 -10.54
N ILE A 14 7.62 14.73 -10.47
CA ILE A 14 6.35 14.95 -11.18
C ILE A 14 5.17 14.99 -10.24
N TRP A 15 4.15 15.77 -10.60
CA TRP A 15 2.88 15.88 -9.89
C TRP A 15 1.76 16.25 -10.85
N THR A 16 0.58 16.61 -10.34
CA THR A 16 -0.52 17.22 -11.10
C THR A 16 -0.28 18.71 -11.33
N GLN A 17 -1.01 19.33 -12.24
CA GLN A 17 -0.92 20.77 -12.51
C GLN A 17 -1.25 21.60 -11.25
N GLU A 18 -2.22 21.14 -10.49
CA GLU A 18 -2.61 21.70 -9.19
C GLU A 18 -1.96 20.87 -8.07
N ASP A 19 -1.64 21.50 -6.94
CA ASP A 19 -1.01 20.83 -5.80
C ASP A 19 -2.08 20.10 -4.97
N ALA A 20 -2.67 19.04 -5.55
CA ALA A 20 -3.69 18.23 -4.89
C ALA A 20 -3.07 17.28 -3.84
N PRO A 21 -3.72 17.07 -2.67
CA PRO A 21 -3.17 16.23 -1.61
C PRO A 21 -3.11 14.73 -1.95
N LYS A 22 -3.95 14.27 -2.86
CA LYS A 22 -3.96 12.88 -3.37
C LYS A 22 -4.04 12.89 -4.88
N ILE A 23 -3.19 12.10 -5.50
CA ILE A 23 -3.14 11.99 -6.95
C ILE A 23 -2.90 10.55 -7.39
N LYS A 24 -3.18 10.30 -8.68
CA LYS A 24 -2.76 9.09 -9.38
C LYS A 24 -1.82 9.47 -10.51
N LEU A 25 -0.77 8.67 -10.68
CA LEU A 25 0.13 8.77 -11.83
C LEU A 25 0.09 7.44 -12.59
N ARG A 26 0.25 7.48 -13.90
CA ARG A 26 0.35 6.26 -14.71
C ARG A 26 1.28 6.44 -15.90
N LYS A 27 1.87 5.32 -16.30
CA LYS A 27 2.66 5.20 -17.53
C LYS A 27 2.37 3.86 -18.18
N GLU A 28 1.94 3.89 -19.43
CA GLU A 28 1.91 2.70 -20.28
C GLU A 28 3.23 2.55 -21.01
N VAL A 29 3.76 1.34 -21.06
CA VAL A 29 4.95 0.98 -21.83
C VAL A 29 4.68 -0.29 -22.61
N THR A 30 5.13 -0.32 -23.86
CA THR A 30 5.04 -1.52 -24.71
C THR A 30 6.45 -2.07 -24.89
N LEU A 31 6.67 -3.32 -24.48
CA LEU A 31 7.95 -4.00 -24.55
C LEU A 31 7.92 -5.04 -25.67
N ASP A 32 8.95 -5.06 -26.51
CA ASP A 32 9.07 -6.02 -27.60
C ASP A 32 9.30 -7.44 -27.09
N GLU A 33 9.98 -7.58 -25.96
CA GLU A 33 10.25 -8.86 -25.31
C GLU A 33 10.17 -8.76 -23.79
N LYS A 34 9.98 -9.89 -23.11
CA LYS A 34 9.98 -9.95 -21.64
C LYS A 34 11.39 -9.71 -21.10
N PRO A 35 11.61 -8.74 -20.18
CA PRO A 35 12.90 -8.55 -19.55
C PRO A 35 13.26 -9.72 -18.62
N LEU A 36 14.54 -10.01 -18.47
CA LEU A 36 15.06 -11.04 -17.56
C LEU A 36 14.92 -10.64 -16.10
N SER A 37 15.01 -9.35 -15.82
CA SER A 37 14.77 -8.79 -14.49
C SER A 37 14.42 -7.32 -14.60
N ALA A 38 13.71 -6.80 -13.59
CA ALA A 38 13.39 -5.41 -13.46
C ALA A 38 13.79 -4.90 -12.08
N GLY A 39 14.32 -3.69 -12.05
CA GLY A 39 14.61 -2.95 -10.82
C GLY A 39 13.82 -1.66 -10.78
N ILE A 40 13.24 -1.34 -9.64
CA ILE A 40 12.50 -0.09 -9.41
C ILE A 40 13.18 0.64 -8.26
N LEU A 41 13.43 1.93 -8.46
CA LEU A 41 13.93 2.84 -7.45
C LEU A 41 13.04 4.09 -7.47
N ALA A 42 12.33 4.37 -6.38
CA ALA A 42 11.36 5.44 -6.33
C ALA A 42 11.18 6.01 -4.93
N THR A 43 10.73 7.26 -4.87
CA THR A 43 10.24 7.90 -3.64
C THR A 43 9.18 8.96 -3.95
N CYS A 44 8.48 9.39 -2.92
CA CYS A 44 7.45 10.42 -3.00
C CYS A 44 7.46 11.28 -1.74
N ASP A 45 7.29 12.55 -1.90
CA ASP A 45 7.04 13.46 -0.78
C ASP A 45 5.51 13.73 -0.70
N ASN A 46 4.75 13.03 0.22
CA ASN A 46 5.25 12.26 1.37
C ASN A 46 5.07 10.74 1.20
N ALA A 47 3.95 10.27 0.65
CA ALA A 47 3.62 8.85 0.62
C ALA A 47 3.27 8.38 -0.80
N PHE A 48 3.53 7.11 -1.10
CA PHE A 48 3.08 6.50 -2.34
C PHE A 48 2.86 4.99 -2.21
N SER A 49 2.06 4.47 -3.13
CA SER A 49 2.03 3.06 -3.50
C SER A 49 2.24 2.93 -5.01
N LEU A 50 3.11 2.02 -5.43
CA LEU A 50 3.41 1.75 -6.84
C LEU A 50 3.00 0.33 -7.18
N SER A 51 2.27 0.19 -8.28
CA SER A 51 1.88 -1.10 -8.85
C SER A 51 2.30 -1.21 -10.32
N VAL A 52 2.56 -2.44 -10.75
CA VAL A 52 2.82 -2.79 -12.15
C VAL A 52 1.86 -3.90 -12.55
N ASN A 53 1.12 -3.69 -13.63
CA ASN A 53 0.10 -4.62 -14.11
C ASN A 53 -0.92 -5.03 -13.02
N GLY A 54 -1.28 -4.09 -12.15
CA GLY A 54 -2.19 -4.30 -11.04
C GLY A 54 -1.60 -5.00 -9.82
N HIS A 55 -0.33 -5.38 -9.84
CA HIS A 55 0.38 -5.96 -8.69
C HIS A 55 1.09 -4.86 -7.91
N LEU A 56 0.79 -4.73 -6.63
CA LEU A 56 1.47 -3.80 -5.74
C LEU A 56 2.92 -4.23 -5.55
N ILE A 57 3.86 -3.30 -5.78
CA ILE A 57 5.29 -3.53 -5.77
C ILE A 57 5.98 -2.84 -4.62
N ALA A 58 5.62 -1.59 -4.36
CA ALA A 58 6.30 -0.76 -3.38
C ALA A 58 5.33 0.20 -2.70
N ARG A 59 5.65 0.55 -1.45
CA ARG A 59 5.00 1.61 -0.67
C ARG A 59 6.06 2.33 0.15
N SER A 60 5.86 3.62 0.38
CA SER A 60 6.62 4.37 1.37
C SER A 60 5.78 5.52 1.92
N THR A 61 6.07 5.92 3.15
CA THR A 61 5.52 7.11 3.81
C THR A 61 6.64 8.06 4.25
N ALA A 62 7.85 7.84 3.75
CA ALA A 62 9.03 8.62 4.11
C ALA A 62 9.86 8.89 2.84
N TRP A 63 9.84 10.11 2.36
CA TRP A 63 10.54 10.48 1.12
C TRP A 63 12.06 10.35 1.21
N GLU A 64 12.64 10.51 2.40
CA GLU A 64 14.07 10.40 2.66
C GLU A 64 14.59 8.96 2.55
N ARG A 65 13.66 7.98 2.47
CA ARG A 65 13.95 6.56 2.38
C ARG A 65 13.38 5.98 1.08
N PRO A 66 14.08 6.13 -0.04
CA PRO A 66 13.65 5.57 -1.32
C PRO A 66 13.45 4.07 -1.24
N VAL A 67 12.46 3.58 -1.94
CA VAL A 67 12.22 2.14 -2.08
C VAL A 67 13.01 1.60 -3.25
N LYS A 68 13.76 0.53 -3.02
CA LYS A 68 14.45 -0.25 -4.04
C LYS A 68 13.84 -1.64 -4.13
N PHE A 69 13.42 -2.03 -5.32
CA PHE A 69 12.75 -3.31 -5.56
C PHE A 69 13.38 -4.01 -6.77
N LEU A 70 13.62 -5.31 -6.65
CA LEU A 70 14.18 -6.15 -7.71
C LEU A 70 13.30 -7.38 -7.87
N GLN A 71 12.79 -7.62 -9.08
CA GLN A 71 12.01 -8.82 -9.38
C GLN A 71 12.14 -9.22 -10.85
N PRO A 72 12.32 -10.53 -11.15
CA PRO A 72 12.46 -10.99 -12.53
C PRO A 72 11.16 -10.91 -13.33
N ASP A 73 10.01 -11.25 -12.77
CA ASP A 73 8.76 -11.48 -13.51
C ASP A 73 7.76 -10.32 -13.42
N LEU A 74 8.24 -9.09 -13.22
CA LEU A 74 7.38 -7.93 -13.02
C LEU A 74 6.74 -7.43 -14.31
N PHE A 75 7.48 -7.48 -15.42
CA PHE A 75 7.06 -7.00 -16.73
C PHE A 75 6.93 -8.17 -17.73
N GLN A 76 6.06 -8.00 -18.70
CA GLN A 76 5.79 -8.95 -19.77
C GLN A 76 6.07 -8.33 -21.14
N ALA A 77 6.20 -9.15 -22.18
CA ALA A 77 6.17 -8.65 -23.54
C ALA A 77 4.79 -8.05 -23.86
N GLY A 78 4.76 -7.00 -24.68
CA GLY A 78 3.56 -6.26 -24.98
C GLY A 78 3.29 -5.12 -23.97
N LYS A 79 2.03 -4.79 -23.77
CA LYS A 79 1.62 -3.67 -22.93
C LYS A 79 1.81 -3.96 -21.45
N ASN A 80 2.41 -3.01 -20.75
CA ASN A 80 2.52 -2.99 -19.29
C ASN A 80 2.02 -1.64 -18.78
N LEU A 81 1.36 -1.66 -17.63
CA LEU A 81 0.83 -0.47 -16.97
C LEU A 81 1.52 -0.28 -15.61
N ILE A 82 2.14 0.86 -15.44
CA ILE A 82 2.74 1.32 -14.19
C ILE A 82 1.78 2.35 -13.59
N GLU A 83 1.38 2.16 -12.35
CA GLU A 83 0.47 3.06 -11.63
C GLU A 83 1.03 3.42 -10.27
N VAL A 84 0.87 4.69 -9.91
CA VAL A 84 1.26 5.22 -8.60
C VAL A 84 0.08 5.96 -8.01
N GLU A 85 -0.26 5.65 -6.77
CA GLU A 85 -1.10 6.48 -5.93
C GLU A 85 -0.18 7.24 -4.98
N ALA A 86 -0.25 8.56 -4.99
CA ALA A 86 0.65 9.42 -4.22
C ALA A 86 -0.14 10.40 -3.35
N GLU A 87 0.39 10.66 -2.15
CA GLU A 87 -0.23 11.54 -1.16
C GLU A 87 0.80 12.55 -0.62
N MET A 88 0.35 13.80 -0.48
CA MET A 88 1.07 14.90 0.15
C MET A 88 0.41 15.25 1.48
N PHE A 89 1.21 15.45 2.53
CA PHE A 89 0.73 15.83 3.87
C PHE A 89 0.99 17.31 4.20
N GLY A 90 1.26 18.11 3.15
CA GLY A 90 1.58 19.54 3.23
C GLY A 90 3.02 19.85 2.83
N GLY A 91 3.26 21.09 2.40
CA GLY A 91 4.56 21.53 1.92
C GLY A 91 4.81 21.22 0.45
N SER A 92 5.99 20.76 0.12
CA SER A 92 6.35 20.34 -1.24
C SER A 92 5.72 19.00 -1.60
N CYS A 93 5.42 18.81 -2.88
CA CYS A 93 4.88 17.56 -3.39
C CYS A 93 5.70 17.08 -4.60
N GLY A 94 5.82 15.77 -4.75
CA GLY A 94 6.48 15.20 -5.90
C GLY A 94 6.68 13.69 -5.78
N PHE A 95 6.61 13.02 -6.91
CA PHE A 95 7.01 11.63 -7.07
C PHE A 95 8.17 11.55 -8.04
N VAL A 96 9.20 10.79 -7.72
CA VAL A 96 10.34 10.53 -8.61
C VAL A 96 10.69 9.05 -8.60
N GLY A 97 11.04 8.53 -9.75
CA GLY A 97 11.48 7.14 -9.84
C GLY A 97 12.09 6.79 -11.19
N GLN A 98 12.82 5.70 -11.18
CA GLN A 98 13.32 5.03 -12.36
C GLN A 98 13.05 3.53 -12.30
N ILE A 99 12.76 2.93 -13.43
CA ILE A 99 12.60 1.50 -13.61
C ILE A 99 13.63 1.04 -14.63
N VAL A 100 14.43 0.09 -14.23
CA VAL A 100 15.51 -0.45 -15.06
C VAL A 100 15.12 -1.85 -15.49
N LEU A 101 14.98 -2.07 -16.80
CA LEU A 101 14.66 -3.36 -17.41
C LEU A 101 15.94 -3.97 -17.97
N LYS A 102 16.31 -5.17 -17.54
CA LYS A 102 17.47 -5.90 -18.02
C LYS A 102 17.06 -7.01 -18.96
N TYR A 103 17.67 -7.01 -20.12
CA TYR A 103 17.61 -8.05 -21.13
C TYR A 103 18.97 -8.77 -21.25
N LYS A 104 19.07 -9.72 -22.14
CA LYS A 104 20.32 -10.49 -22.30
C LYS A 104 21.54 -9.62 -22.65
N ASN A 105 21.35 -8.66 -23.56
CA ASN A 105 22.44 -7.84 -24.12
C ASN A 105 22.19 -6.35 -24.06
N ARG A 106 21.10 -5.90 -23.44
CA ARG A 106 20.73 -4.48 -23.33
C ARG A 106 20.00 -4.17 -22.03
N GLN A 107 19.94 -2.91 -21.71
CA GLN A 107 19.21 -2.37 -20.60
C GLN A 107 18.35 -1.20 -21.11
N GLU A 108 17.13 -1.12 -20.62
CA GLU A 108 16.24 0.01 -20.86
C GLU A 108 15.89 0.68 -19.53
N VAL A 109 15.70 1.99 -19.56
CA VAL A 109 15.34 2.76 -18.38
C VAL A 109 14.06 3.53 -18.65
N ILE A 110 13.09 3.38 -17.78
CA ILE A 110 11.85 4.15 -17.76
C ILE A 110 11.99 5.13 -16.60
N GLU A 111 11.94 6.43 -16.90
CA GLU A 111 12.12 7.50 -15.95
C GLU A 111 10.83 8.30 -15.76
N THR A 112 10.65 8.91 -14.60
CA THR A 112 9.55 9.85 -14.40
C THR A 112 9.81 11.15 -15.14
N GLY A 113 8.79 11.66 -15.83
CA GLY A 113 8.87 12.85 -16.67
C GLY A 113 7.50 13.33 -17.14
N ALA A 114 7.50 14.34 -18.01
CA ALA A 114 6.28 14.94 -18.54
C ALA A 114 5.42 14.00 -19.42
N ASP A 115 5.97 12.88 -19.84
CA ASP A 115 5.29 11.83 -20.61
C ASP A 115 4.49 10.84 -19.77
N TRP A 116 4.49 11.01 -18.45
CA TRP A 116 3.56 10.35 -17.54
C TRP A 116 2.22 11.07 -17.55
N LEU A 117 1.16 10.34 -17.24
CA LEU A 117 -0.16 10.91 -16.99
C LEU A 117 -0.40 11.04 -15.50
N ALA A 118 -1.07 12.12 -15.12
CA ALA A 118 -1.43 12.45 -13.77
C ALA A 118 -2.94 12.73 -13.67
N GLN A 119 -3.56 12.38 -12.55
CA GLN A 119 -4.98 12.55 -12.29
C GLN A 119 -5.20 12.94 -10.83
N ILE A 120 -6.00 13.97 -10.62
CA ILE A 120 -6.65 14.21 -9.33
C ILE A 120 -7.88 13.30 -9.27
N PRO A 121 -8.18 12.61 -8.17
CA PRO A 121 -9.40 11.78 -8.05
C PRO A 121 -10.64 12.51 -8.57
N ASP A 122 -11.46 11.81 -9.33
CA ASP A 122 -12.70 12.31 -9.95
C ASP A 122 -12.51 13.36 -11.08
N GLN A 123 -11.28 13.58 -11.53
CA GLN A 123 -10.96 14.43 -12.70
C GLN A 123 -10.39 13.61 -13.85
N ASP A 124 -10.28 14.22 -15.03
CA ASP A 124 -9.68 13.60 -16.20
C ASP A 124 -8.16 13.46 -16.08
N TRP A 125 -7.59 12.49 -16.80
CA TRP A 125 -6.16 12.32 -16.94
C TRP A 125 -5.54 13.42 -17.79
N SER A 126 -4.45 13.99 -17.31
CA SER A 126 -3.64 14.99 -18.03
C SER A 126 -2.15 14.63 -17.98
N HIS A 127 -1.32 15.30 -18.76
CA HIS A 127 0.12 15.14 -18.63
C HIS A 127 0.61 15.59 -17.25
N ALA A 128 1.54 14.83 -16.69
CA ALA A 128 2.16 15.18 -15.42
C ALA A 128 2.96 16.48 -15.56
N LYS A 129 2.88 17.32 -14.53
CA LYS A 129 3.70 18.52 -14.39
C LYS A 129 5.07 18.12 -13.88
N VAL A 130 6.11 18.54 -14.53
CA VAL A 130 7.49 18.47 -14.01
C VAL A 130 7.65 19.55 -12.96
N ILE A 131 7.89 19.13 -11.72
CA ILE A 131 8.12 20.03 -10.58
C ILE A 131 9.59 20.45 -10.54
N GLN A 132 10.49 19.47 -10.67
CA GLN A 132 11.93 19.68 -10.52
C GLN A 132 12.73 18.56 -11.21
N GLU A 133 13.91 18.87 -11.72
CA GLU A 133 14.88 17.84 -12.14
C GLU A 133 15.45 17.12 -10.91
N TYR A 134 15.72 15.83 -11.06
CA TYR A 134 16.40 15.07 -10.02
C TYR A 134 17.77 15.67 -9.68
N GLY A 135 18.10 15.66 -8.40
CA GLY A 135 19.36 16.24 -7.91
C GLY A 135 19.32 17.76 -7.67
N LYS A 136 18.20 18.42 -7.96
CA LYS A 136 17.98 19.83 -7.66
C LYS A 136 16.88 20.01 -6.61
N GLY A 137 16.82 21.19 -6.01
CA GLY A 137 15.78 21.58 -5.07
C GLY A 137 15.88 20.89 -3.71
N PRO A 138 14.78 20.82 -2.95
CA PRO A 138 14.83 20.42 -1.55
C PRO A 138 15.16 18.92 -1.37
N TRP A 139 14.89 18.09 -2.36
CA TRP A 139 15.05 16.62 -2.27
C TRP A 139 16.44 16.12 -2.70
N ASN A 140 17.26 16.98 -3.30
CA ASN A 140 18.64 16.67 -3.76
C ASN A 140 18.71 15.30 -4.48
N GLN A 141 19.74 14.50 -4.20
CA GLN A 141 19.98 13.18 -4.79
C GLN A 141 19.44 12.04 -3.90
N VAL A 142 18.21 12.15 -3.45
CA VAL A 142 17.63 11.22 -2.49
C VAL A 142 17.67 9.75 -2.93
N LEU A 143 17.52 9.45 -4.22
CA LEU A 143 17.58 8.07 -4.75
C LEU A 143 18.99 7.44 -4.62
N HIS A 144 20.02 8.22 -4.35
CA HIS A 144 21.37 7.74 -4.05
C HIS A 144 21.65 7.66 -2.53
N SER A 145 20.64 7.90 -1.69
CA SER A 145 20.83 7.88 -0.25
C SER A 145 21.20 6.49 0.25
N GLN A 146 21.97 6.41 1.33
CA GLN A 146 22.28 5.14 2.00
C GLN A 146 21.07 4.56 2.77
N ALA A 147 20.00 5.33 2.90
CA ALA A 147 18.78 4.95 3.61
C ALA A 147 17.76 4.24 2.73
N ILE A 148 18.19 3.62 1.62
CA ILE A 148 17.31 2.87 0.70
C ILE A 148 16.67 1.71 1.46
N GLN A 149 15.35 1.60 1.33
CA GLN A 149 14.57 0.46 1.81
C GLN A 149 14.44 -0.58 0.71
N ASP A 150 14.67 -1.86 1.05
CA ASP A 150 14.31 -2.94 0.13
C ASP A 150 12.78 -2.97 0.01
N GLY A 151 12.29 -2.71 -1.20
CA GLY A 151 10.87 -2.85 -1.53
C GLY A 151 10.48 -4.32 -1.33
N LYS A 152 9.66 -4.60 -0.35
CA LYS A 152 9.07 -5.91 -0.15
C LYS A 152 7.62 -5.86 -0.59
N THR A 153 7.26 -6.72 -1.53
CA THR A 153 5.87 -7.11 -1.76
C THR A 153 5.44 -8.01 -0.60
N GLY A 154 4.91 -7.42 0.41
CA GLY A 154 4.42 -8.12 1.59
C GLY A 154 3.83 -7.12 2.56
N PRO A 155 3.10 -7.59 3.56
CA PRO A 155 2.74 -6.73 4.67
C PRO A 155 4.03 -6.07 5.18
N GLU A 156 3.95 -4.79 5.53
CA GLU A 156 5.09 -4.10 6.15
C GLU A 156 5.70 -4.98 7.24
N PRO A 157 7.04 -5.05 7.36
CA PRO A 157 7.63 -5.83 8.44
C PRO A 157 6.98 -5.36 9.75
N PRO A 158 6.66 -6.28 10.66
CA PRO A 158 5.94 -5.94 11.89
C PRO A 158 6.72 -4.85 12.62
N VAL A 159 6.18 -3.65 12.59
CA VAL A 159 6.73 -2.50 13.30
C VAL A 159 6.45 -2.73 14.79
N ARG A 160 7.44 -2.48 15.64
CA ARG A 160 7.20 -2.54 17.10
C ARG A 160 6.00 -1.66 17.43
N ALA A 161 5.04 -2.19 18.18
CA ALA A 161 3.82 -1.48 18.54
C ALA A 161 4.08 -0.07 19.12
N SER A 162 5.21 0.13 19.78
CA SER A 162 5.65 1.43 20.31
C SER A 162 5.98 2.47 19.25
N LEU A 163 6.23 2.07 18.01
CA LEU A 163 6.57 2.96 16.89
C LEU A 163 5.35 3.29 16.00
N VAL A 164 4.26 2.55 16.18
CA VAL A 164 3.02 2.83 15.44
C VAL A 164 2.33 4.05 16.04
N ALA A 165 1.91 4.99 15.20
CA ALA A 165 1.14 6.15 15.63
C ALA A 165 -0.11 5.72 16.42
N ASN A 166 -0.41 6.43 17.50
CA ASN A 166 -1.58 6.16 18.33
C ASN A 166 -2.78 6.94 17.78
N ASP A 167 -3.40 6.41 16.72
CA ASP A 167 -4.58 7.00 16.09
C ASP A 167 -5.84 6.85 16.95
N PHE A 168 -6.95 7.39 16.46
CA PHE A 168 -8.21 7.37 17.18
C PHE A 168 -8.74 5.93 17.37
N LEU A 169 -8.68 5.09 16.34
CA LEU A 169 -9.11 3.69 16.40
C LEU A 169 -8.30 2.90 17.43
N MET A 170 -6.98 3.05 17.45
CA MET A 170 -6.13 2.38 18.43
C MET A 170 -6.45 2.79 19.87
N ARG A 171 -6.77 4.07 20.09
CA ARG A 171 -7.19 4.56 21.40
C ARG A 171 -8.56 4.01 21.78
N SER A 172 -9.49 3.93 20.85
CA SER A 172 -10.82 3.34 21.05
C SER A 172 -10.73 1.85 21.38
N LEU A 173 -9.73 1.14 20.83
CA LEU A 173 -9.42 -0.25 21.16
C LEU A 173 -8.63 -0.41 22.47
N GLY A 174 -8.45 0.67 23.24
CA GLY A 174 -7.80 0.63 24.55
C GLY A 174 -6.28 0.68 24.52
N ARG A 175 -5.66 1.11 23.40
CA ARG A 175 -4.22 1.35 23.39
C ARG A 175 -3.89 2.53 24.30
N PRO A 176 -3.05 2.33 25.35
CA PRO A 176 -2.69 3.40 26.28
C PRO A 176 -1.85 4.47 25.58
N HIS A 177 -1.91 5.69 26.11
CA HIS A 177 -0.97 6.73 25.70
C HIS A 177 0.46 6.30 26.05
N ARG A 178 1.45 6.72 25.24
CA ARG A 178 2.84 6.29 25.37
C ARG A 178 3.43 6.54 26.76
N ASP A 179 2.93 7.56 27.45
CA ASP A 179 3.39 8.01 28.76
C ASP A 179 2.56 7.41 29.91
N GLN A 180 1.59 6.53 29.63
CA GLN A 180 0.73 5.90 30.63
C GLN A 180 1.15 4.44 30.88
N VAL A 181 1.45 4.13 32.12
CA VAL A 181 1.60 2.74 32.57
C VAL A 181 0.19 2.21 32.86
N VAL A 182 -0.33 1.35 31.98
CA VAL A 182 -1.63 0.71 32.15
C VAL A 182 -1.40 -0.75 32.55
N THR A 183 -1.85 -1.10 33.73
CA THR A 183 -1.72 -2.43 34.32
C THR A 183 -2.91 -3.35 34.04
N SER A 184 -4.02 -2.79 33.58
CA SER A 184 -5.23 -3.55 33.24
C SER A 184 -5.94 -2.95 32.02
N ARG A 185 -6.57 -3.81 31.21
CA ARG A 185 -7.46 -3.38 30.11
C ARG A 185 -8.91 -3.39 30.60
N PRO A 186 -9.76 -2.48 30.09
CA PRO A 186 -11.19 -2.55 30.34
C PRO A 186 -11.77 -3.90 29.88
N SER A 187 -12.64 -4.50 30.68
CA SER A 187 -13.33 -5.74 30.36
C SER A 187 -14.60 -5.52 29.52
N SER A 188 -14.99 -4.26 29.28
CA SER A 188 -16.16 -3.88 28.50
C SER A 188 -15.88 -2.62 27.68
N LEU A 189 -16.50 -2.52 26.52
CA LEU A 189 -16.43 -1.34 25.67
C LEU A 189 -17.25 -0.20 26.26
N THR A 190 -16.72 1.03 26.16
CA THR A 190 -17.52 2.22 26.45
C THR A 190 -18.46 2.52 25.27
N THR A 191 -19.52 3.28 25.51
CA THR A 191 -20.45 3.70 24.44
C THR A 191 -19.74 4.41 23.29
N LEU A 192 -18.75 5.26 23.59
CA LEU A 192 -17.96 5.96 22.57
C LEU A 192 -17.14 4.98 21.72
N GLN A 193 -16.51 4.00 22.35
CA GLN A 193 -15.78 2.95 21.65
C GLN A 193 -16.70 2.12 20.74
N ALA A 194 -17.90 1.76 21.22
CA ALA A 194 -18.87 1.04 20.43
C ALA A 194 -19.34 1.82 19.19
N ILE A 195 -19.57 3.13 19.35
CA ILE A 195 -19.95 4.02 18.24
C ILE A 195 -18.82 4.14 17.22
N ASP A 196 -17.59 4.31 17.67
CA ASP A 196 -16.42 4.42 16.79
C ASP A 196 -16.17 3.12 16.01
N LEU A 197 -16.26 1.97 16.67
CA LEU A 197 -16.15 0.67 16.02
C LEU A 197 -17.28 0.40 15.02
N ALA A 198 -18.48 0.94 15.27
CA ALA A 198 -19.61 0.76 14.35
C ALA A 198 -19.55 1.67 13.12
N ASN A 199 -19.04 2.90 13.26
CA ASN A 199 -19.15 3.96 12.25
C ASN A 199 -17.80 4.65 11.93
N GLY A 200 -16.69 4.21 12.51
CA GLY A 200 -15.39 4.87 12.35
C GLY A 200 -14.84 4.73 10.92
N GLU A 201 -14.49 5.85 10.30
CA GLU A 201 -13.94 5.90 8.94
C GLU A 201 -12.62 5.11 8.83
N ILE A 202 -11.76 5.16 9.86
CA ILE A 202 -10.48 4.46 9.90
C ILE A 202 -10.70 2.94 9.84
N LEU A 203 -11.64 2.40 10.63
CA LEU A 203 -11.96 0.98 10.60
C LEU A 203 -12.55 0.58 9.25
N SER A 204 -13.53 1.33 8.75
CA SER A 204 -14.16 1.07 7.45
C SER A 204 -13.12 1.02 6.32
N SER A 205 -12.25 2.02 6.21
CA SER A 205 -11.19 2.03 5.18
C SER A 205 -10.19 0.88 5.33
N THR A 206 -9.85 0.52 6.56
CA THR A 206 -8.97 -0.62 6.87
C THR A 206 -9.60 -1.95 6.44
N LEU A 207 -10.89 -2.15 6.70
CA LEU A 207 -11.62 -3.35 6.30
C LEU A 207 -11.77 -3.44 4.77
N GLN A 208 -12.01 -2.31 4.08
CA GLN A 208 -12.07 -2.26 2.62
C GLN A 208 -10.74 -2.65 1.97
N GLU A 209 -9.63 -2.13 2.47
CA GLU A 209 -8.30 -2.49 1.96
C GLU A 209 -7.96 -3.95 2.31
N GLY A 210 -8.31 -4.40 3.51
CA GLY A 210 -8.19 -5.80 3.93
C GLY A 210 -8.96 -6.75 3.02
N ALA A 211 -10.22 -6.41 2.68
CA ALA A 211 -11.06 -7.20 1.79
C ALA A 211 -10.48 -7.27 0.36
N LYS A 212 -9.96 -6.16 -0.15
CA LYS A 212 -9.28 -6.10 -1.44
C LYS A 212 -8.06 -7.01 -1.49
N ASN A 213 -7.24 -6.99 -0.44
CA ASN A 213 -6.04 -7.82 -0.35
C ASN A 213 -6.37 -9.31 -0.19
N LEU A 214 -7.31 -9.63 0.69
CA LEU A 214 -7.71 -11.01 0.97
C LEU A 214 -8.36 -11.69 -0.24
N SER A 215 -9.20 -10.97 -0.98
CA SER A 215 -9.83 -11.46 -2.21
C SER A 215 -8.84 -11.79 -3.33
N ARG A 216 -7.60 -11.25 -3.26
CA ARG A 216 -6.52 -11.57 -4.21
C ARG A 216 -5.71 -12.79 -3.79
N LEU A 217 -5.59 -13.04 -2.49
CA LEU A 217 -4.71 -14.06 -1.92
C LEU A 217 -5.40 -15.38 -1.68
N GLN A 218 -6.72 -15.39 -1.49
CA GLN A 218 -7.50 -16.56 -1.12
C GLN A 218 -8.68 -16.77 -2.06
N LYS A 219 -9.03 -18.04 -2.30
CA LYS A 219 -10.31 -18.36 -2.92
C LYS A 219 -11.43 -17.99 -1.96
N ARG A 220 -12.54 -17.49 -2.50
CA ARG A 220 -13.66 -16.97 -1.71
C ARG A 220 -14.22 -18.01 -0.72
N GLU A 221 -14.26 -19.26 -1.10
CA GLU A 221 -14.73 -20.39 -0.29
C GLU A 221 -13.82 -20.69 0.91
N ASP A 222 -12.52 -20.40 0.80
CA ASP A 222 -11.53 -20.67 1.85
C ASP A 222 -11.42 -19.50 2.86
N ILE A 223 -11.91 -18.31 2.51
CA ILE A 223 -11.76 -17.09 3.32
C ILE A 223 -12.32 -17.25 4.74
N PRO A 224 -13.52 -17.79 4.99
CA PRO A 224 -14.03 -17.95 6.34
C PRO A 224 -13.12 -18.75 7.26
N SER A 225 -12.72 -19.93 6.85
CA SER A 225 -11.82 -20.80 7.62
C SER A 225 -10.43 -20.20 7.78
N TRP A 226 -9.92 -19.51 6.74
CA TRP A 226 -8.64 -18.82 6.80
C TRP A 226 -8.67 -17.68 7.81
N LEU A 227 -9.71 -16.84 7.80
CA LEU A 227 -9.89 -15.72 8.73
C LEU A 227 -9.89 -16.18 10.19
N TYR A 228 -10.68 -17.19 10.51
CA TYR A 228 -10.74 -17.69 11.89
C TYR A 228 -9.40 -18.22 12.39
N ARG A 229 -8.69 -18.99 11.57
CA ARG A 229 -7.37 -19.50 11.92
C ARG A 229 -6.34 -18.40 12.16
N HIS A 230 -6.36 -17.33 11.34
CA HIS A 230 -5.38 -16.26 11.42
C HIS A 230 -5.75 -15.19 12.45
N ALA A 231 -7.03 -14.88 12.60
CA ALA A 231 -7.47 -13.82 13.51
C ALA A 231 -7.74 -14.34 14.93
N LEU A 232 -8.30 -15.55 15.07
CA LEU A 232 -8.71 -16.11 16.35
C LEU A 232 -7.85 -17.30 16.79
N GLY A 233 -6.90 -17.75 15.98
CA GLY A 233 -6.00 -18.87 16.29
C GLY A 233 -6.68 -20.25 16.32
N ARG A 234 -7.94 -20.36 15.90
CA ARG A 234 -8.72 -21.60 15.88
C ARG A 234 -9.55 -21.72 14.60
N PRO A 235 -9.95 -22.92 14.18
CA PRO A 235 -10.94 -23.07 13.11
C PRO A 235 -12.32 -22.58 13.60
N PRO A 236 -13.22 -22.17 12.68
CA PRO A 236 -14.61 -21.92 13.01
C PRO A 236 -15.30 -23.22 13.46
N THR A 237 -16.27 -23.10 14.33
CA THR A 237 -17.23 -24.21 14.62
C THR A 237 -18.19 -24.35 13.43
N GLU A 238 -18.85 -25.48 13.32
CA GLU A 238 -19.82 -25.77 12.25
C GLU A 238 -20.89 -24.67 12.13
N LYS A 239 -21.45 -24.22 13.25
CA LYS A 239 -22.40 -23.10 13.29
C LYS A 239 -21.83 -21.77 12.86
N GLU A 240 -20.56 -21.47 13.22
CA GLU A 240 -19.86 -20.26 12.79
C GLU A 240 -19.59 -20.32 11.28
N GLU A 241 -19.16 -21.46 10.77
CA GLU A 241 -18.89 -21.66 9.35
C GLU A 241 -20.14 -21.45 8.50
N ASP A 242 -21.29 -22.02 8.90
CA ASP A 242 -22.58 -21.81 8.25
C ASP A 242 -22.97 -20.34 8.21
N THR A 243 -22.76 -19.61 9.32
CA THR A 243 -23.06 -18.17 9.41
C THR A 243 -22.15 -17.36 8.50
N LEU A 244 -20.85 -17.65 8.48
CA LEU A 244 -19.87 -16.97 7.65
C LEU A 244 -20.12 -17.20 6.15
N LEU A 245 -20.47 -18.43 5.78
CA LEU A 245 -20.82 -18.78 4.40
C LEU A 245 -22.11 -18.07 3.96
N ALA A 246 -23.11 -17.97 4.82
CA ALA A 246 -24.35 -17.25 4.55
C ALA A 246 -24.07 -15.75 4.30
N VAL A 247 -23.23 -15.11 5.11
CA VAL A 247 -22.83 -13.72 4.90
C VAL A 247 -22.04 -13.54 3.60
N ALA A 248 -21.08 -14.42 3.33
CA ALA A 248 -20.31 -14.38 2.10
C ALA A 248 -21.16 -14.55 0.83
N GLN A 249 -22.26 -15.31 0.91
CA GLN A 249 -23.18 -15.54 -0.21
C GLN A 249 -24.18 -14.39 -0.40
N ASN A 250 -24.63 -13.76 0.68
CA ASN A 250 -25.62 -12.69 0.63
C ASN A 250 -25.06 -11.36 0.13
N SER A 251 -23.75 -11.14 0.26
CA SER A 251 -23.11 -9.92 -0.20
C SER A 251 -22.20 -10.19 -1.43
N PRO A 252 -22.45 -9.58 -2.57
CA PRO A 252 -21.69 -9.87 -3.80
C PRO A 252 -20.24 -9.38 -3.73
N GLY A 253 -19.33 -10.15 -4.30
CA GLY A 253 -17.95 -9.76 -4.55
C GLY A 253 -17.16 -9.35 -3.30
N ARG A 254 -16.49 -8.21 -3.37
CA ARG A 254 -15.63 -7.70 -2.30
C ARG A 254 -16.39 -7.32 -1.04
N GLN A 255 -17.64 -6.86 -1.16
CA GLN A 255 -18.47 -6.49 -0.02
C GLN A 255 -18.65 -7.66 0.96
N GLY A 256 -18.89 -8.86 0.45
CA GLY A 256 -19.02 -10.05 1.32
C GLY A 256 -17.76 -10.36 2.12
N VAL A 257 -16.57 -10.07 1.56
CA VAL A 257 -15.31 -10.25 2.29
C VAL A 257 -15.12 -9.14 3.34
N GLU A 258 -15.53 -7.92 3.06
CA GLU A 258 -15.55 -6.82 4.02
C GLU A 258 -16.46 -7.10 5.21
N ASP A 259 -17.67 -7.63 4.94
CA ASP A 259 -18.62 -8.04 5.96
C ASP A 259 -18.07 -9.18 6.85
N LEU A 260 -17.37 -10.16 6.25
CA LEU A 260 -16.69 -11.22 6.99
C LEU A 260 -15.57 -10.68 7.90
N LEU A 261 -14.76 -9.75 7.39
CA LEU A 261 -13.71 -9.10 8.18
C LEU A 261 -14.31 -8.33 9.36
N TRP A 262 -15.38 -7.58 9.12
CA TRP A 262 -16.10 -6.83 10.15
C TRP A 262 -16.68 -7.78 11.21
N MET A 263 -17.31 -8.89 10.81
CA MET A 263 -17.83 -9.89 11.74
C MET A 263 -16.76 -10.47 12.65
N VAL A 264 -15.61 -10.84 12.09
CA VAL A 264 -14.49 -11.39 12.88
C VAL A 264 -13.90 -10.33 13.80
N PHE A 265 -13.76 -9.10 13.31
CA PHE A 265 -13.25 -7.97 14.10
C PHE A 265 -14.16 -7.66 15.31
N MET A 266 -15.49 -7.78 15.16
CA MET A 266 -16.46 -7.53 16.22
C MET A 266 -16.61 -8.70 17.22
N GLN A 267 -15.94 -9.82 17.00
CA GLN A 267 -15.96 -10.95 17.94
C GLN A 267 -15.25 -10.60 19.25
N PRO A 268 -15.85 -10.95 20.42
CA PRO A 268 -15.17 -10.78 21.70
C PRO A 268 -13.81 -11.47 21.77
N ASP A 269 -13.67 -12.63 21.13
CA ASP A 269 -12.42 -13.40 21.09
C ASP A 269 -11.31 -12.65 20.32
N PHE A 270 -11.66 -11.75 19.39
CA PHE A 270 -10.69 -10.88 18.70
C PHE A 270 -10.33 -9.65 19.52
N GLN A 271 -11.30 -9.05 20.19
CA GLN A 271 -11.12 -7.79 20.92
C GLN A 271 -10.52 -7.97 22.30
N ILE A 272 -10.72 -9.12 22.92
CA ILE A 272 -10.32 -9.39 24.32
C ILE A 272 -9.22 -10.46 24.30
N ILE A 273 -8.01 -10.08 24.70
CA ILE A 273 -6.95 -11.06 24.97
C ILE A 273 -7.28 -11.73 26.32
N ARG A 274 -7.60 -13.01 26.28
CA ARG A 274 -7.78 -13.83 27.48
C ARG A 274 -6.46 -14.42 27.94
#